data_cce5ca28f29624d16a0d41fe2e740005
#
_entry.id   cce5ca28f29624d16a0d41fe2e740005
#
_cell.length_a   1.000
_cell.length_b   1.000
_cell.length_c   1.000
_cell.angle_alpha   90.00
_cell.angle_beta   90.00
_cell.angle_gamma   90.00
#
_symmetry.space_group_name_H-M   'P 1'
#
loop_
_entity.id
_entity.type
_entity.pdbx_description
1 polymer ?
#
loop_
_entity_poly.entity_id
_entity_poly.type
_entity_poly.pdbx_seq_one_letter_code
_entity_poly.pdbx_strand_id
1 'polypeptide(L)'
;MKVVVLAVGKMRDRHLHAVCDDYLERARRHLPVEVVEVAGDDELLRRIPPSSLVVALEPSGQPWDTPRFSEFVGEQMLRGTRALVFLIGGADGLSPAALARAAHRLSLSALTLPHRLARVVLCEQVYRALSILRGEPYSR
;
A
#
# COMPACT_ATOMS: atom_id res chain seq x y z
N MET A 1 -10.84 -1.60 10.59
CA MET A 1 -9.60 -1.07 9.95
C MET A 1 -9.90 -0.61 8.54
N LYS A 2 -9.31 0.46 8.10
CA LYS A 2 -9.28 0.84 6.69
C LYS A 2 -7.83 0.82 6.18
N VAL A 3 -7.67 0.62 4.88
CA VAL A 3 -6.36 0.71 4.21
C VAL A 3 -6.35 1.98 3.38
N VAL A 4 -5.28 2.76 3.50
CA VAL A 4 -5.09 3.98 2.74
C VAL A 4 -3.76 3.90 2.01
N VAL A 5 -3.79 4.12 0.71
CA VAL A 5 -2.58 4.23 -0.11
C VAL A 5 -2.40 5.70 -0.45
N LEU A 6 -1.35 6.31 0.09
CA LEU A 6 -0.99 7.68 -0.21
C LEU A 6 0.15 7.67 -1.23
N ALA A 7 -0.12 8.17 -2.42
CA ALA A 7 0.83 8.10 -3.53
C ALA A 7 1.15 9.50 -4.06
N VAL A 8 2.44 9.78 -4.22
CA VAL A 8 2.89 11.01 -4.87
C VAL A 8 2.71 10.88 -6.37
N GLY A 9 1.99 11.81 -6.98
CA GLY A 9 1.73 11.85 -8.41
C GLY A 9 0.43 11.17 -8.82
N LYS A 10 0.03 11.44 -10.07
CA LYS A 10 -1.21 10.89 -10.63
C LYS A 10 -0.94 9.64 -11.46
N MET A 11 -1.85 8.70 -11.39
CA MET A 11 -1.85 7.55 -12.29
C MET A 11 -2.34 8.02 -13.67
N ARG A 12 -1.41 8.38 -14.54
CA ARG A 12 -1.73 8.95 -15.87
C ARG A 12 -1.99 7.89 -16.93
N ASP A 13 -1.54 6.65 -16.69
CA ASP A 13 -1.77 5.54 -17.60
C ASP A 13 -3.15 4.95 -17.35
N ARG A 14 -4.04 5.06 -18.33
CA ARG A 14 -5.41 4.58 -18.20
C ARG A 14 -5.51 3.06 -18.03
N HIS A 15 -4.56 2.31 -18.58
CA HIS A 15 -4.56 0.85 -18.47
C HIS A 15 -4.17 0.42 -17.05
N LEU A 16 -3.13 1.02 -16.50
CA LEU A 16 -2.72 0.75 -15.12
C LEU A 16 -3.78 1.23 -14.13
N HIS A 17 -4.42 2.38 -14.42
CA HIS A 17 -5.52 2.89 -13.60
C HIS A 17 -6.66 1.87 -13.53
N ALA A 18 -7.06 1.31 -14.68
CA ALA A 18 -8.13 0.33 -14.73
C ALA A 18 -7.79 -0.94 -13.95
N VAL A 19 -6.54 -1.40 -14.03
CA VAL A 19 -6.09 -2.57 -13.28
C VAL A 19 -6.11 -2.30 -11.77
N CYS A 20 -5.59 -1.14 -11.34
CA CYS A 20 -5.66 -0.73 -9.93
C CYS A 20 -7.11 -0.71 -9.44
N ASP A 21 -8.00 -0.07 -10.19
CA ASP A 21 -9.40 0.05 -9.80
C ASP A 21 -10.07 -1.31 -9.65
N ASP A 22 -9.76 -2.27 -10.52
CA ASP A 22 -10.30 -3.62 -10.43
C ASP A 22 -9.90 -4.29 -9.11
N TYR A 23 -8.62 -4.23 -8.75
CA TYR A 23 -8.15 -4.80 -7.48
C TYR A 23 -8.72 -4.07 -6.26
N LEU A 24 -8.81 -2.75 -6.32
CA LEU A 24 -9.39 -1.95 -5.23
C LEU A 24 -10.86 -2.28 -5.03
N GLU A 25 -11.62 -2.43 -6.11
CA GLU A 25 -13.02 -2.79 -6.04
C GLU A 25 -13.22 -4.15 -5.37
N ARG A 26 -12.38 -5.12 -5.73
CA ARG A 26 -12.40 -6.44 -5.09
C ARG A 26 -12.00 -6.36 -3.60
N ALA A 27 -10.96 -5.60 -3.28
CA ALA A 27 -10.50 -5.44 -1.91
C ALA A 27 -11.57 -4.77 -1.02
N ARG A 28 -12.32 -3.83 -1.57
CA ARG A 28 -13.38 -3.10 -0.85
C ARG A 28 -14.53 -3.97 -0.39
N ARG A 29 -14.66 -5.18 -0.93
CA ARG A 29 -15.64 -6.16 -0.45
C ARG A 29 -15.27 -6.69 0.95
N HIS A 30 -14.00 -6.56 1.35
CA HIS A 30 -13.50 -7.05 2.63
C HIS A 30 -13.44 -5.95 3.68
N LEU A 31 -12.91 -4.78 3.32
CA LEU A 31 -12.81 -3.61 4.19
C LEU A 31 -12.59 -2.36 3.33
N PRO A 32 -12.77 -1.15 3.91
CA PRO A 32 -12.54 0.08 3.15
C PRO A 32 -11.08 0.20 2.71
N VAL A 33 -10.89 0.49 1.44
CA VAL A 33 -9.57 0.76 0.84
C VAL A 33 -9.70 1.99 -0.02
N GLU A 34 -8.83 2.97 0.18
CA GLU A 34 -8.79 4.17 -0.64
C GLU A 34 -7.37 4.48 -1.13
N VAL A 35 -7.28 5.07 -2.31
CA VAL A 35 -6.04 5.60 -2.84
C VAL A 35 -6.19 7.11 -2.93
N VAL A 36 -5.22 7.82 -2.35
CA VAL A 36 -5.18 9.27 -2.34
C VAL A 36 -3.92 9.71 -3.05
N GLU A 37 -4.07 10.47 -4.13
CA GLU A 37 -2.94 11.02 -4.87
C GLU A 37 -2.62 12.41 -4.35
N VAL A 38 -1.34 12.68 -4.13
CA VAL A 38 -0.86 13.95 -3.59
C VAL A 38 0.22 14.52 -4.50
N ALA A 39 0.43 15.85 -4.42
CA ALA A 39 1.38 16.54 -5.29
C ALA A 39 2.84 16.30 -4.87
N GLY A 40 3.10 16.12 -3.59
CA GLY A 40 4.45 15.93 -3.07
C GLY A 40 4.45 15.43 -1.64
N ASP A 41 5.65 15.28 -1.08
CA ASP A 41 5.85 14.70 0.25
C ASP A 41 5.25 15.53 1.38
N ASP A 42 5.22 16.85 1.27
CA ASP A 42 4.61 17.70 2.31
C ASP A 42 3.12 17.40 2.44
N GLU A 43 2.42 17.34 1.31
CA GLU A 43 1.01 16.98 1.29
C GLU A 43 0.81 15.54 1.74
N LEU A 44 1.69 14.62 1.32
CA LEU A 44 1.64 13.23 1.72
C LEU A 44 1.64 13.10 3.24
N LEU A 45 2.56 13.78 3.91
CA LEU A 45 2.65 13.76 5.38
C LEU A 45 1.40 14.32 6.05
N ARG A 46 0.85 15.43 5.51
CA ARG A 46 -0.37 16.03 6.05
C ARG A 46 -1.60 15.15 5.90
N ARG A 47 -1.61 14.27 4.92
CA ARG A 47 -2.77 13.42 4.62
C ARG A 47 -2.76 12.11 5.40
N ILE A 48 -1.74 11.82 6.18
CA ILE A 48 -1.72 10.62 7.03
C ILE A 48 -2.77 10.79 8.13
N PRO A 49 -3.77 9.89 8.20
CA PRO A 49 -4.80 9.99 9.24
C PRO A 49 -4.21 9.83 10.64
N PRO A 50 -4.84 10.43 11.66
CA PRO A 50 -4.44 10.17 13.04
C PRO A 50 -4.59 8.68 13.38
N SER A 51 -3.76 8.20 14.30
CA SER A 51 -3.79 6.80 14.76
C SER A 51 -3.58 5.80 13.64
N SER A 52 -2.66 6.13 12.71
CA SER A 52 -2.30 5.26 11.59
C SER A 52 -1.06 4.45 11.90
N LEU A 53 -1.03 3.21 11.42
CA LEU A 53 0.22 2.47 11.26
C LEU A 53 0.70 2.70 9.83
N VAL A 54 1.89 3.27 9.68
CA VAL A 54 2.42 3.71 8.40
C VAL A 54 3.51 2.76 7.91
N VAL A 55 3.37 2.32 6.67
CA VAL A 55 4.35 1.48 5.96
C VAL A 55 4.83 2.25 4.74
N ALA A 56 6.12 2.53 4.67
CA ALA A 56 6.72 3.17 3.51
C ALA A 56 7.18 2.13 2.50
N LEU A 57 6.83 2.30 1.24
CA LEU A 57 7.42 1.49 0.17
C LEU A 57 8.80 2.05 -0.14
N GLU A 58 9.82 1.21 0.04
CA GLU A 58 11.22 1.60 -0.08
C GLU A 58 12.01 0.43 -0.66
N PRO A 59 12.74 0.60 -1.77
CA PRO A 59 13.49 -0.51 -2.38
C PRO A 59 14.47 -1.21 -1.44
N SER A 60 15.05 -0.48 -0.48
CA SER A 60 15.95 -1.05 0.52
C SER A 60 15.25 -1.54 1.79
N GLY A 61 13.92 -1.56 1.79
CA GLY A 61 13.13 -2.00 2.94
C GLY A 61 13.11 -3.52 3.11
N GLN A 62 12.28 -3.99 4.03
CA GLN A 62 12.11 -5.41 4.33
C GLN A 62 11.50 -6.14 3.12
N PRO A 63 12.13 -7.20 2.63
CA PRO A 63 11.64 -7.93 1.45
C PRO A 63 10.63 -9.01 1.87
N TRP A 64 9.48 -8.61 2.38
CA TRP A 64 8.45 -9.56 2.77
C TRP A 64 7.91 -10.30 1.55
N ASP A 65 7.74 -11.60 1.69
CA ASP A 65 6.97 -12.37 0.72
C ASP A 65 5.46 -12.23 0.98
N THR A 66 4.64 -12.77 0.10
CA THR A 66 3.19 -12.68 0.23
C THR A 66 2.65 -13.28 1.53
N PRO A 67 3.08 -14.47 1.97
CA PRO A 67 2.64 -14.99 3.26
C PRO A 67 2.94 -14.06 4.44
N ARG A 68 4.13 -13.46 4.48
CA ARG A 68 4.50 -12.52 5.54
C ARG A 68 3.69 -11.24 5.46
N PHE A 69 3.45 -10.72 4.25
CA PHE A 69 2.61 -9.55 4.05
C PHE A 69 1.18 -9.81 4.53
N SER A 70 0.60 -10.95 4.19
CA SER A 70 -0.73 -11.35 4.64
C SER A 70 -0.82 -11.49 6.15
N GLU A 71 0.18 -12.09 6.76
CA GLU A 71 0.27 -12.20 8.22
C GLU A 71 0.30 -10.83 8.87
N PHE A 72 1.08 -9.89 8.32
CA PHE A 72 1.15 -8.52 8.82
C PHE A 72 -0.22 -7.83 8.76
N VAL A 73 -0.91 -7.92 7.62
CA VAL A 73 -2.25 -7.34 7.48
C VAL A 73 -3.22 -7.94 8.50
N GLY A 74 -3.18 -9.26 8.66
CA GLY A 74 -4.01 -9.96 9.65
C GLY A 74 -3.72 -9.53 11.07
N GLU A 75 -2.44 -9.35 11.43
CA GLU A 75 -2.04 -8.84 12.75
C GLU A 75 -2.64 -7.46 13.02
N GLN A 76 -2.64 -6.57 12.03
CA GLN A 76 -3.20 -5.24 12.18
C GLN A 76 -4.70 -5.28 12.37
N MET A 77 -5.39 -6.15 11.65
CA MET A 77 -6.83 -6.34 11.83
C MET A 77 -7.16 -6.83 13.25
N LEU A 78 -6.40 -7.79 13.76
CA LEU A 78 -6.58 -8.33 15.11
C LEU A 78 -6.29 -7.30 16.20
N ARG A 79 -5.31 -6.43 15.99
CA ARG A 79 -4.96 -5.37 16.94
C ARG A 79 -5.95 -4.20 16.94
N GLY A 80 -6.86 -4.17 15.99
CA GLY A 80 -7.81 -3.07 15.86
C GLY A 80 -7.19 -1.79 15.33
N THR A 81 -6.12 -1.90 14.54
CA THR A 81 -5.50 -0.75 13.87
C THR A 81 -6.55 0.04 13.09
N ARG A 82 -6.66 1.34 13.32
CA ARG A 82 -7.69 2.17 12.68
C ARG A 82 -7.43 2.34 11.20
N ALA A 83 -6.21 2.73 10.85
CA ALA A 83 -5.81 2.91 9.46
C ALA A 83 -4.43 2.29 9.23
N LEU A 84 -4.34 1.41 8.26
CA LEU A 84 -3.08 0.89 7.74
C LEU A 84 -2.77 1.70 6.49
N VAL A 85 -1.69 2.48 6.55
CA VAL A 85 -1.34 3.47 5.53
C VAL A 85 -0.06 3.06 4.82
N PHE A 86 -0.12 2.98 3.49
CA PHE A 86 1.06 2.73 2.66
C PHE A 86 1.45 4.01 1.96
N LEU A 87 2.75 4.37 2.02
CA LEU A 87 3.28 5.54 1.34
C LEU A 87 4.04 5.12 0.09
N ILE A 88 3.70 5.71 -1.04
CA ILE A 88 4.38 5.49 -2.32
C ILE A 88 4.96 6.82 -2.79
N GLY A 89 6.28 6.89 -2.94
CA GLY A 89 6.95 8.07 -3.46
C GLY A 89 6.77 8.23 -4.97
N GLY A 90 7.15 9.41 -5.47
CA GLY A 90 7.24 9.64 -6.91
C GLY A 90 8.54 9.09 -7.49
N ALA A 91 8.95 9.64 -8.64
CA ALA A 91 10.15 9.16 -9.34
C ALA A 91 11.43 9.21 -8.49
N ASP A 92 11.51 10.17 -7.56
CA ASP A 92 12.68 10.34 -6.68
C ASP A 92 12.55 9.62 -5.34
N GLY A 93 11.50 8.82 -5.17
CA GLY A 93 11.24 8.11 -3.92
C GLY A 93 10.64 8.99 -2.83
N LEU A 94 10.59 8.46 -1.62
CA LEU A 94 10.07 9.17 -0.44
C LEU A 94 11.17 10.00 0.22
N SER A 95 10.78 11.14 0.79
CA SER A 95 11.70 12.00 1.54
C SER A 95 12.16 11.33 2.84
N PRO A 96 13.30 11.78 3.42
CA PRO A 96 13.71 11.31 4.74
C PRO A 96 12.63 11.49 5.82
N ALA A 97 11.87 12.58 5.76
CA ALA A 97 10.78 12.82 6.71
C ALA A 97 9.66 11.80 6.58
N ALA A 98 9.29 11.44 5.35
CA ALA A 98 8.29 10.41 5.10
C ALA A 98 8.77 9.04 5.59
N LEU A 99 10.02 8.69 5.30
CA LEU A 99 10.62 7.44 5.77
C LEU A 99 10.69 7.38 7.31
N ALA A 100 11.03 8.49 7.95
CA ALA A 100 11.09 8.58 9.41
C ALA A 100 9.72 8.41 10.06
N ARG A 101 8.65 8.82 9.37
CA ARG A 101 7.27 8.69 9.89
C ARG A 101 6.80 7.24 9.86
N ALA A 102 7.36 6.40 9.00
CA ALA A 102 6.91 5.02 8.81
C ALA A 102 7.39 4.10 9.95
N ALA A 103 6.49 3.24 10.41
CA ALA A 103 6.85 2.19 11.38
C ALA A 103 7.58 1.04 10.69
N HIS A 104 7.30 0.82 9.41
CA HIS A 104 7.94 -0.23 8.62
C HIS A 104 8.32 0.31 7.25
N ARG A 105 9.38 -0.25 6.68
CA ARG A 105 9.79 0.01 5.29
C ARG A 105 9.71 -1.32 4.55
N LEU A 106 8.92 -1.35 3.49
CA LEU A 106 8.62 -2.55 2.73
C LEU A 106 9.17 -2.46 1.31
N SER A 107 9.98 -3.45 0.93
CA SER A 107 10.39 -3.62 -0.46
C SER A 107 9.42 -4.59 -1.14
N LEU A 108 8.76 -4.13 -2.21
CA LEU A 108 7.85 -4.98 -2.99
C LEU A 108 8.60 -5.97 -3.88
N SER A 109 9.85 -5.67 -4.22
CA SER A 109 10.61 -6.47 -5.18
C SER A 109 12.09 -6.17 -5.05
N ALA A 110 12.93 -7.18 -5.27
CA ALA A 110 14.36 -6.98 -5.45
C ALA A 110 14.64 -6.28 -6.79
N LEU A 111 13.71 -6.39 -7.74
CA LEU A 111 13.79 -5.67 -9.01
C LEU A 111 13.25 -4.25 -8.82
N THR A 112 13.84 -3.28 -9.51
CA THR A 112 13.35 -1.91 -9.50
C THR A 112 12.02 -1.83 -10.24
N LEU A 113 11.00 -1.28 -9.59
CA LEU A 113 9.69 -1.06 -10.20
C LEU A 113 9.43 0.43 -10.39
N PRO A 114 8.92 0.86 -11.56
CA PRO A 114 8.40 2.22 -11.70
C PRO A 114 7.31 2.47 -10.64
N HIS A 115 7.22 3.70 -10.14
CA HIS A 115 6.29 4.00 -9.04
C HIS A 115 4.83 3.70 -9.37
N ARG A 116 4.42 3.86 -10.64
CA ARG A 116 3.05 3.52 -11.05
C ARG A 116 2.79 2.03 -11.03
N LEU A 117 3.76 1.23 -11.47
CA LEU A 117 3.66 -0.22 -11.42
C LEU A 117 3.72 -0.73 -9.98
N ALA A 118 4.53 -0.10 -9.13
CA ALA A 118 4.56 -0.42 -7.70
C ALA A 118 3.18 -0.23 -7.06
N ARG A 119 2.45 0.81 -7.46
CA ARG A 119 1.07 1.03 -6.99
C ARG A 119 0.16 -0.13 -7.39
N VAL A 120 0.25 -0.60 -8.62
CA VAL A 120 -0.53 -1.75 -9.10
C VAL A 120 -0.20 -3.01 -8.30
N VAL A 121 1.08 -3.28 -8.10
CA VAL A 121 1.55 -4.44 -7.34
C VAL A 121 1.04 -4.38 -5.91
N LEU A 122 1.10 -3.22 -5.27
CA LEU A 122 0.60 -3.05 -3.91
C LEU A 122 -0.91 -3.31 -3.83
N CYS A 123 -1.69 -2.73 -4.74
CA CYS A 123 -3.14 -2.92 -4.75
C CYS A 123 -3.50 -4.40 -4.92
N GLU A 124 -2.80 -5.09 -5.81
CA GLU A 124 -2.99 -6.53 -6.01
C GLU A 124 -2.64 -7.30 -4.73
N GLN A 125 -1.52 -6.98 -4.08
CA GLN A 125 -1.10 -7.68 -2.86
C GLN A 125 -2.04 -7.40 -1.68
N VAL A 126 -2.59 -6.20 -1.58
CA VAL A 126 -3.60 -5.89 -0.56
C VAL A 126 -4.83 -6.78 -0.76
N TYR A 127 -5.34 -6.86 -2.00
CA TYR A 127 -6.46 -7.74 -2.29
C TYR A 127 -6.10 -9.21 -2.02
N ARG A 128 -4.92 -9.65 -2.45
CA ARG A 128 -4.45 -11.03 -2.24
C ARG A 128 -4.37 -11.37 -0.75
N ALA A 129 -3.81 -10.48 0.05
CA ALA A 129 -3.73 -10.68 1.50
C ALA A 129 -5.12 -10.84 2.12
N LEU A 130 -6.08 -10.00 1.74
CA LEU A 130 -7.45 -10.10 2.24
C LEU A 130 -8.12 -11.40 1.80
N SER A 131 -7.86 -11.85 0.58
CA SER A 131 -8.35 -13.15 0.08
C SER A 131 -7.79 -14.31 0.89
N ILE A 132 -6.48 -14.29 1.17
CA ILE A 132 -5.82 -15.33 1.97
C ILE A 132 -6.44 -15.39 3.36
N LEU A 133 -6.61 -14.24 4.00
CA LEU A 133 -7.17 -14.15 5.36
C LEU A 133 -8.62 -14.66 5.43
N ARG A 134 -9.34 -14.60 4.33
CA ARG A 134 -10.70 -15.14 4.22
C ARG A 134 -10.76 -16.58 3.71
N GLY A 135 -9.64 -17.17 3.36
CA GLY A 135 -9.61 -18.52 2.79
C GLY A 135 -10.18 -18.63 1.37
N GLU A 136 -10.17 -17.53 0.63
CA GLU A 136 -10.68 -17.52 -0.75
C GLU A 136 -9.66 -18.11 -1.73
N PRO A 137 -10.12 -18.67 -2.88
CA PRO A 137 -9.23 -19.41 -3.79
C PRO A 137 -8.31 -18.52 -4.66
N TYR A 138 -8.44 -17.22 -4.64
CA TYR A 138 -7.65 -16.31 -5.47
C TYR A 138 -6.14 -16.50 -5.30
N SER A 139 -5.71 -16.85 -4.09
CA SER A 139 -4.28 -16.91 -3.72
C SER A 139 -3.49 -18.04 -4.38
N ARG A 140 -4.11 -18.87 -5.17
CA ARG A 140 -3.42 -19.97 -5.87
C ARG A 140 -2.50 -19.49 -6.96
#